data_0051210bfeef5815e72b409a7f02038d
#
_entry.id   0051210bfeef5815e72b409a7f02038d
#
_cell.length_a   1.000
_cell.length_b   1.000
_cell.length_c   1.000
_cell.angle_alpha   90.00
_cell.angle_beta   90.00
_cell.angle_gamma   90.00
#
_symmetry.space_group_name_H-M   'P 1'
#
loop_
_entity.id
_entity.type
_entity.pdbx_description
1 polymer ?
#
loop_
_entity_poly.entity_id
_entity_poly.type
_entity_poly.pdbx_seq_one_letter_code
_entity_poly.pdbx_strand_id
1 'polypeptide(L)'
;MKTKKRKIIITTSVILACALIASIGYIVYNTVVVPSEHKEKYEQIQNDYKDGKIKFQKPSNLSVNQGDDSDMRNDSQEENESEISSNNSSILEPNNGNNNGGSNGGEPYTYTYEYEDRMIGWMSIPGTSVNYPVMYYEGDNSFYLTHDYTNRYDVYGSLFLDGDQEIGAQNMTIYGHNNNNTYYKSMFTEVANYQYSNFFNNHPTVYFDIGDDSTEYEVVGAIIINMNKKTYNYTRSNFGNGDDFIDFVTTLYDNCSVKKDGVTFSENDSVITLSTCTNRNNSDRVVVLCKKV
;
A
#
# COMPACT_ATOMS: atom_id res chain seq x y z
N MET A 1 -36.23 54.38 2.80
CA MET A 1 -34.90 53.97 3.25
C MET A 1 -34.92 52.76 4.24
N LYS A 2 -35.84 52.70 5.22
CA LYS A 2 -35.92 51.58 6.21
C LYS A 2 -36.26 50.22 5.59
N THR A 3 -37.12 50.12 4.61
CA THR A 3 -37.53 48.88 3.91
C THR A 3 -36.43 48.27 3.07
N LYS A 4 -35.59 49.09 2.41
CA LYS A 4 -34.46 48.61 1.61
C LYS A 4 -33.35 48.01 2.49
N LYS A 5 -33.03 48.64 3.64
CA LYS A 5 -32.09 48.12 4.63
C LYS A 5 -32.58 46.79 5.23
N ARG A 6 -33.89 46.66 5.55
CA ARG A 6 -34.49 45.44 6.10
C ARG A 6 -34.42 44.28 5.11
N LYS A 7 -34.67 44.51 3.81
CA LYS A 7 -34.53 43.49 2.75
C LYS A 7 -33.08 43.02 2.64
N ILE A 8 -32.12 43.95 2.64
CA ILE A 8 -30.68 43.60 2.58
C ILE A 8 -30.27 42.72 3.79
N ILE A 9 -30.68 43.09 4.99
CA ILE A 9 -30.38 42.29 6.21
C ILE A 9 -30.95 40.88 6.11
N ILE A 10 -32.22 40.75 5.67
CA ILE A 10 -32.85 39.43 5.52
C ILE A 10 -32.11 38.60 4.47
N THR A 11 -31.76 39.18 3.30
CA THR A 11 -31.05 38.49 2.25
C THR A 11 -29.66 38.03 2.70
N THR A 12 -28.90 38.89 3.40
CA THR A 12 -27.59 38.51 3.95
C THR A 12 -27.67 37.43 5.01
N SER A 13 -28.69 37.46 5.88
CA SER A 13 -28.91 36.42 6.91
C SER A 13 -29.24 35.06 6.27
N VAL A 14 -30.05 35.05 5.20
CA VAL A 14 -30.36 33.81 4.46
C VAL A 14 -29.11 33.23 3.80
N ILE A 15 -28.29 34.06 3.15
CA ILE A 15 -27.03 33.62 2.53
C ILE A 15 -26.09 33.04 3.56
N LEU A 16 -25.93 33.69 4.72
CA LEU A 16 -25.10 33.18 5.81
C LEU A 16 -25.62 31.85 6.38
N ALA A 17 -26.94 31.71 6.54
CA ALA A 17 -27.54 30.47 6.98
C ALA A 17 -27.30 29.32 5.98
N CYS A 18 -27.46 29.58 4.67
CA CYS A 18 -27.16 28.58 3.64
C CYS A 18 -25.67 28.19 3.62
N ALA A 19 -24.77 29.16 3.77
CA ALA A 19 -23.33 28.89 3.84
C ALA A 19 -22.97 28.04 5.07
N LEU A 20 -23.60 28.31 6.23
CA LEU A 20 -23.41 27.53 7.45
C LEU A 20 -23.89 26.09 7.25
N ILE A 21 -25.08 25.89 6.69
CA ILE A 21 -25.63 24.55 6.41
C ILE A 21 -24.71 23.79 5.44
N ALA A 22 -24.25 24.43 4.39
CA ALA A 22 -23.31 23.83 3.42
C ALA A 22 -21.98 23.44 4.11
N SER A 23 -21.46 24.30 4.99
CA SER A 23 -20.23 24.02 5.74
C SER A 23 -20.40 22.83 6.70
N ILE A 24 -21.53 22.76 7.40
CA ILE A 24 -21.84 21.61 8.30
C ILE A 24 -21.98 20.34 7.46
N GLY A 25 -22.71 20.38 6.34
CA GLY A 25 -22.86 19.26 5.42
C GLY A 25 -21.49 18.76 4.91
N TYR A 26 -20.61 19.66 4.51
CA TYR A 26 -19.25 19.34 4.10
C TYR A 26 -18.43 18.68 5.22
N ILE A 27 -18.50 19.22 6.43
CA ILE A 27 -17.81 18.64 7.59
C ILE A 27 -18.33 17.22 7.86
N VAL A 28 -19.66 17.03 7.95
CA VAL A 28 -20.26 15.70 8.18
C VAL A 28 -19.88 14.72 7.08
N TYR A 29 -19.91 15.14 5.83
CA TYR A 29 -19.50 14.30 4.70
C TYR A 29 -18.07 13.80 4.87
N ASN A 30 -17.09 14.69 5.12
CA ASN A 30 -15.69 14.32 5.22
C ASN A 30 -15.31 13.61 6.53
N THR A 31 -16.08 13.82 7.63
CA THR A 31 -15.72 13.22 8.93
C THR A 31 -16.49 11.93 9.25
N VAL A 32 -17.62 11.69 8.59
CA VAL A 32 -18.46 10.53 8.86
C VAL A 32 -18.69 9.68 7.61
N VAL A 33 -19.14 10.29 6.50
CA VAL A 33 -19.55 9.52 5.31
C VAL A 33 -18.33 8.90 4.63
N VAL A 34 -17.34 9.69 4.26
CA VAL A 34 -16.13 9.19 3.57
C VAL A 34 -15.40 8.12 4.37
N PRO A 35 -15.13 8.29 5.69
CA PRO A 35 -14.54 7.21 6.50
C PRO A 35 -15.37 5.94 6.57
N SER A 36 -16.71 6.06 6.63
CA SER A 36 -17.59 4.89 6.71
C SER A 36 -17.63 4.10 5.41
N GLU A 37 -17.70 4.78 4.26
CA GLU A 37 -17.63 4.14 2.94
C GLU A 37 -16.30 3.41 2.73
N HIS A 38 -15.19 4.06 3.08
CA HIS A 38 -13.87 3.45 3.01
C HIS A 38 -13.77 2.21 3.91
N LYS A 39 -14.26 2.32 5.16
CA LYS A 39 -14.25 1.23 6.12
C LYS A 39 -15.04 0.03 5.61
N GLU A 40 -16.27 0.22 5.15
CA GLU A 40 -17.14 -0.83 4.63
C GLU A 40 -16.48 -1.55 3.45
N LYS A 41 -15.91 -0.81 2.50
CA LYS A 41 -15.20 -1.34 1.34
C LYS A 41 -14.04 -2.26 1.76
N TYR A 42 -13.21 -1.82 2.70
CA TYR A 42 -12.06 -2.60 3.15
C TYR A 42 -12.45 -3.75 4.08
N GLU A 43 -13.50 -3.64 4.88
CA GLU A 43 -14.04 -4.78 5.66
C GLU A 43 -14.52 -5.91 4.74
N GLN A 44 -15.10 -5.59 3.61
CA GLN A 44 -15.54 -6.61 2.65
C GLN A 44 -14.33 -7.38 2.08
N ILE A 45 -13.33 -6.69 1.54
CA ILE A 45 -12.15 -7.36 0.96
C ILE A 45 -11.33 -8.10 2.02
N GLN A 46 -11.27 -7.61 3.27
CA GLN A 46 -10.62 -8.29 4.40
C GLN A 46 -11.31 -9.62 4.72
N ASN A 47 -12.64 -9.65 4.68
CA ASN A 47 -13.40 -10.88 4.86
C ASN A 47 -13.17 -11.85 3.70
N ASP A 48 -13.17 -11.36 2.47
CA ASP A 48 -12.90 -12.19 1.29
C ASP A 48 -11.48 -12.77 1.30
N TYR A 49 -10.49 -12.01 1.77
CA TYR A 49 -9.13 -12.51 1.98
C TYR A 49 -9.09 -13.61 3.06
N LYS A 50 -9.69 -13.35 4.22
CA LYS A 50 -9.79 -14.31 5.33
C LYS A 50 -10.48 -15.62 4.93
N ASP A 51 -11.49 -15.53 4.09
CA ASP A 51 -12.25 -16.67 3.56
C ASP A 51 -11.51 -17.41 2.44
N GLY A 52 -10.29 -16.98 2.05
CA GLY A 52 -9.49 -17.59 0.98
C GLY A 52 -10.04 -17.38 -0.41
N LYS A 53 -10.91 -16.38 -0.59
CA LYS A 53 -11.52 -16.04 -1.89
C LYS A 53 -10.60 -15.23 -2.79
N ILE A 54 -9.60 -14.53 -2.19
CA ILE A 54 -8.61 -13.77 -2.92
C ILE A 54 -7.43 -14.69 -3.23
N LYS A 55 -7.12 -14.85 -4.52
CA LYS A 55 -5.93 -15.53 -4.98
C LYS A 55 -5.05 -14.53 -5.71
N PHE A 56 -3.78 -14.46 -5.34
CA PHE A 56 -2.82 -13.64 -6.03
C PHE A 56 -2.28 -14.43 -7.24
N GLN A 57 -2.17 -13.76 -8.38
CA GLN A 57 -1.42 -14.33 -9.50
C GLN A 57 0.06 -14.10 -9.24
N LYS A 58 0.86 -15.17 -9.32
CA LYS A 58 2.31 -15.03 -9.26
C LYS A 58 2.76 -14.21 -10.47
N PRO A 59 3.45 -13.07 -10.26
CA PRO A 59 3.99 -12.31 -11.39
C PRO A 59 4.84 -13.22 -12.26
N SER A 60 4.60 -13.20 -13.57
CA SER A 60 5.25 -14.08 -14.56
C SER A 60 6.78 -13.96 -14.60
N ASN A 61 7.36 -13.00 -13.91
CA ASN A 61 8.80 -12.70 -13.87
C ASN A 61 9.55 -13.26 -12.65
N LEU A 62 8.86 -13.92 -11.71
CA LEU A 62 9.50 -14.63 -10.59
C LEU A 62 9.91 -16.05 -11.00
N SER A 63 10.74 -16.19 -12.03
CA SER A 63 11.50 -17.40 -12.24
C SER A 63 12.70 -17.39 -11.29
N VAL A 64 12.57 -18.08 -10.18
CA VAL A 64 13.71 -18.48 -9.34
C VAL A 64 14.62 -19.30 -10.25
N ASN A 65 15.79 -18.75 -10.62
CA ASN A 65 16.86 -19.51 -11.19
C ASN A 65 17.35 -20.52 -10.16
N GLN A 66 16.72 -21.70 -10.12
CA GLN A 66 17.39 -22.90 -9.64
C GLN A 66 18.37 -23.28 -10.74
N GLY A 67 19.65 -23.07 -10.44
CA GLY A 67 20.71 -23.55 -11.30
C GLY A 67 20.60 -25.07 -11.48
N ASP A 68 20.37 -25.45 -12.72
CA ASP A 68 20.67 -26.81 -13.19
C ASP A 68 21.72 -26.67 -14.29
N ASP A 69 22.92 -27.10 -13.94
CA ASP A 69 24.06 -27.27 -14.82
C ASP A 69 23.75 -28.43 -15.76
N SER A 70 23.54 -28.17 -17.03
CA SER A 70 24.03 -29.06 -18.08
C SER A 70 23.74 -28.54 -19.50
N ASP A 71 24.85 -28.42 -20.20
CA ASP A 71 25.05 -28.60 -21.66
C ASP A 71 24.72 -27.51 -22.66
N MET A 72 25.86 -26.97 -23.11
CA MET A 72 26.08 -26.28 -24.39
C MET A 72 25.48 -27.04 -25.58
N ARG A 73 24.88 -26.30 -26.51
CA ARG A 73 25.30 -26.28 -27.96
C ARG A 73 24.46 -25.30 -28.79
N ASN A 74 25.22 -24.45 -29.48
CA ASN A 74 25.02 -23.76 -30.76
C ASN A 74 23.77 -24.10 -31.59
N ASP A 75 23.04 -23.10 -32.15
CA ASP A 75 23.34 -22.55 -33.51
C ASP A 75 22.31 -21.49 -33.95
N SER A 76 22.84 -20.43 -34.58
CA SER A 76 22.38 -19.56 -35.65
C SER A 76 20.92 -19.16 -35.88
N GLN A 77 20.73 -17.84 -35.90
CA GLN A 77 20.06 -16.96 -36.88
C GLN A 77 18.67 -17.28 -37.41
N GLU A 78 17.73 -16.32 -37.26
CA GLU A 78 17.18 -15.51 -38.38
C GLU A 78 16.24 -14.43 -37.89
N GLU A 79 16.44 -13.25 -38.45
CA GLU A 79 15.60 -12.05 -38.34
C GLU A 79 14.23 -12.29 -39.04
N ASN A 80 13.17 -11.69 -38.52
CA ASN A 80 12.14 -11.09 -39.36
C ASN A 80 11.30 -10.06 -38.61
N GLU A 81 11.39 -8.85 -39.15
CA GLU A 81 10.41 -7.77 -38.94
C GLU A 81 9.03 -8.14 -39.49
N SER A 82 7.97 -7.71 -38.82
CA SER A 82 6.87 -6.97 -39.45
C SER A 82 5.67 -6.79 -38.52
N GLU A 83 5.35 -5.57 -38.35
CA GLU A 83 4.07 -4.86 -38.57
C GLU A 83 3.11 -4.69 -37.42
N ILE A 84 2.97 -3.40 -37.15
CA ILE A 84 1.97 -2.61 -36.44
C ILE A 84 0.53 -3.03 -36.87
N SER A 85 -0.34 -3.27 -35.89
CA SER A 85 -1.74 -2.96 -36.07
C SER A 85 -2.41 -2.51 -34.78
N SER A 86 -2.75 -1.26 -34.76
CA SER A 86 -3.68 -0.60 -33.86
C SER A 86 -5.10 -1.15 -34.07
N ASN A 87 -5.84 -1.35 -32.97
CA ASN A 87 -7.26 -0.99 -32.80
C ASN A 87 -7.87 -1.79 -31.62
N ASN A 88 -8.42 -1.22 -30.65
CA ASN A 88 -9.77 -0.73 -30.47
C ASN A 88 -10.08 -0.61 -28.96
N SER A 89 -10.26 0.62 -28.57
CA SER A 89 -11.04 1.04 -27.42
C SER A 89 -12.48 0.49 -27.54
N SER A 90 -12.94 -0.28 -26.57
CA SER A 90 -14.37 -0.49 -26.35
C SER A 90 -14.70 -0.31 -24.87
N ILE A 91 -15.33 0.83 -24.61
CA ILE A 91 -16.02 1.14 -23.36
C ILE A 91 -17.17 0.17 -23.20
N LEU A 92 -17.22 -0.62 -22.10
CA LEU A 92 -18.39 -1.38 -21.69
C LEU A 92 -18.88 -0.84 -20.35
N GLU A 93 -20.15 -0.44 -20.35
CA GLU A 93 -20.92 0.02 -19.19
C GLU A 93 -21.20 -1.14 -18.19
N PRO A 94 -21.41 -0.84 -16.89
CA PRO A 94 -21.58 -1.88 -15.87
C PRO A 94 -22.94 -2.57 -15.99
N ASN A 95 -22.90 -3.88 -16.15
CA ASN A 95 -24.11 -4.72 -16.19
C ASN A 95 -24.56 -5.04 -14.75
N ASN A 96 -25.68 -4.46 -14.37
CA ASN A 96 -26.40 -4.69 -13.12
C ASN A 96 -27.21 -5.99 -13.24
N GLY A 97 -26.63 -7.12 -12.84
CA GLY A 97 -27.26 -8.43 -12.84
C GLY A 97 -27.71 -8.88 -11.45
N ASN A 98 -28.98 -8.67 -11.17
CA ASN A 98 -29.70 -9.24 -10.03
C ASN A 98 -29.82 -10.76 -10.21
N ASN A 99 -29.29 -11.59 -9.31
CA ASN A 99 -29.57 -13.02 -9.29
C ASN A 99 -29.95 -13.52 -7.90
N ASN A 100 -31.20 -13.91 -7.83
CA ASN A 100 -31.83 -14.71 -6.78
C ASN A 100 -31.33 -16.15 -6.75
N GLY A 101 -31.08 -16.65 -5.58
CA GLY A 101 -31.20 -17.96 -4.99
C GLY A 101 -31.03 -19.23 -5.81
N GLY A 102 -30.11 -20.10 -5.37
CA GLY A 102 -30.05 -21.51 -5.77
C GLY A 102 -28.81 -22.17 -5.14
N SER A 103 -29.02 -22.90 -4.05
CA SER A 103 -28.08 -23.83 -3.43
C SER A 103 -27.66 -24.93 -4.39
N ASN A 104 -26.36 -24.98 -4.74
CA ASN A 104 -25.71 -26.23 -5.17
C ASN A 104 -24.18 -26.03 -4.99
N GLY A 105 -23.50 -27.07 -4.46
CA GLY A 105 -22.08 -27.08 -4.20
C GLY A 105 -21.28 -26.67 -5.42
N GLY A 106 -20.90 -25.41 -5.45
CA GLY A 106 -20.11 -24.80 -6.50
C GLY A 106 -18.69 -24.61 -6.03
N GLU A 107 -17.77 -24.88 -6.93
CA GLU A 107 -16.36 -24.52 -6.92
C GLU A 107 -16.16 -23.13 -6.28
N PRO A 108 -15.06 -22.88 -5.54
CA PRO A 108 -14.82 -21.59 -4.92
C PRO A 108 -14.84 -20.51 -6.00
N TYR A 109 -15.76 -19.55 -5.84
CA TYR A 109 -15.85 -18.41 -6.73
C TYR A 109 -14.53 -17.66 -6.74
N THR A 110 -13.83 -17.71 -7.85
CA THR A 110 -12.69 -16.84 -8.11
C THR A 110 -13.26 -15.45 -8.35
N TYR A 111 -13.11 -14.54 -7.40
CA TYR A 111 -13.38 -13.13 -7.65
C TYR A 111 -12.27 -12.62 -8.56
N THR A 112 -12.54 -12.45 -9.84
CA THR A 112 -11.72 -11.68 -10.75
C THR A 112 -12.00 -10.21 -10.45
N TYR A 113 -11.09 -9.55 -9.71
CA TYR A 113 -11.10 -8.10 -9.65
C TYR A 113 -10.59 -7.59 -11.01
N GLU A 114 -11.22 -6.56 -11.55
CA GLU A 114 -10.84 -5.91 -12.83
C GLU A 114 -9.36 -5.45 -12.85
N TYR A 115 -8.64 -5.56 -11.71
CA TYR A 115 -7.29 -5.05 -11.47
C TYR A 115 -6.38 -6.06 -10.74
N GLU A 116 -6.59 -7.34 -10.95
CA GLU A 116 -5.80 -8.44 -10.33
C GLU A 116 -4.30 -8.33 -10.58
N ASP A 117 -3.90 -7.81 -11.72
CA ASP A 117 -2.52 -7.63 -12.13
C ASP A 117 -1.72 -6.63 -11.27
N ARG A 118 -2.40 -5.77 -10.52
CA ARG A 118 -1.78 -4.76 -9.64
C ARG A 118 -1.83 -5.06 -8.16
N MET A 119 -2.61 -6.03 -7.73
CA MET A 119 -2.64 -6.50 -6.35
C MET A 119 -1.60 -7.61 -6.20
N ILE A 120 -0.45 -7.28 -5.59
CA ILE A 120 0.69 -8.20 -5.49
C ILE A 120 0.70 -9.04 -4.21
N GLY A 121 -0.08 -8.65 -3.21
CA GLY A 121 -0.05 -9.36 -1.93
C GLY A 121 -0.93 -8.73 -0.87
N TRP A 122 -0.75 -9.20 0.35
CA TRP A 122 -1.51 -8.78 1.51
C TRP A 122 -0.59 -8.50 2.70
N MET A 123 -0.81 -7.39 3.39
CA MET A 123 -0.04 -7.04 4.58
C MET A 123 -0.93 -6.93 5.81
N SER A 124 -0.47 -7.53 6.91
CA SER A 124 -1.11 -7.38 8.22
C SER A 124 -0.10 -7.21 9.34
N ILE A 125 -0.51 -6.42 10.36
CA ILE A 125 0.26 -6.22 11.59
C ILE A 125 -0.66 -6.54 12.77
N PRO A 126 -0.45 -7.65 13.47
CA PRO A 126 -1.31 -8.08 14.58
C PRO A 126 -1.47 -7.00 15.66
N GLY A 127 -2.70 -6.80 16.12
CA GLY A 127 -3.00 -5.81 17.16
C GLY A 127 -3.15 -4.38 16.65
N THR A 128 -3.10 -4.17 15.35
CA THR A 128 -3.31 -2.86 14.69
C THR A 128 -4.44 -2.91 13.68
N SER A 129 -4.77 -1.77 13.08
CA SER A 129 -5.71 -1.68 11.94
C SER A 129 -5.10 -2.07 10.60
N VAL A 130 -3.78 -2.35 10.53
CA VAL A 130 -3.11 -2.73 9.28
C VAL A 130 -3.50 -4.16 8.90
N ASN A 131 -4.33 -4.28 7.89
CA ASN A 131 -4.80 -5.53 7.30
C ASN A 131 -5.35 -5.23 5.90
N TYR A 132 -4.45 -5.07 4.92
CA TYR A 132 -4.78 -4.47 3.63
C TYR A 132 -4.08 -5.18 2.48
N PRO A 133 -4.69 -5.15 1.27
CA PRO A 133 -3.99 -5.51 0.04
C PRO A 133 -2.83 -4.54 -0.20
N VAL A 134 -1.75 -5.07 -0.78
CA VAL A 134 -0.62 -4.27 -1.25
C VAL A 134 -0.65 -4.23 -2.78
N MET A 135 -0.64 -3.02 -3.29
CA MET A 135 -0.73 -2.71 -4.71
C MET A 135 0.67 -2.45 -5.29
N TYR A 136 0.77 -2.52 -6.61
CA TYR A 136 2.00 -2.19 -7.33
C TYR A 136 1.68 -1.51 -8.66
N TYR A 137 2.36 -0.42 -8.95
CA TYR A 137 2.31 0.23 -10.24
C TYR A 137 3.73 0.57 -10.68
N GLU A 138 4.25 -0.23 -11.60
CA GLU A 138 5.62 -0.06 -12.10
C GLU A 138 5.85 1.36 -12.61
N GLY A 139 6.90 2.00 -12.10
CA GLY A 139 7.31 3.36 -12.46
C GLY A 139 6.43 4.49 -11.92
N ASP A 140 5.39 4.21 -11.09
CA ASP A 140 4.53 5.25 -10.54
C ASP A 140 4.31 5.11 -9.03
N ASN A 141 4.94 5.99 -8.27
CA ASN A 141 4.82 6.11 -6.82
C ASN A 141 3.72 7.10 -6.38
N SER A 142 2.89 7.59 -7.29
CA SER A 142 1.87 8.60 -6.99
C SER A 142 0.44 8.09 -7.09
N PHE A 143 0.18 7.10 -7.94
CA PHE A 143 -1.17 6.63 -8.24
C PHE A 143 -1.92 6.16 -6.99
N TYR A 144 -1.35 5.23 -6.23
CA TYR A 144 -1.99 4.68 -5.03
C TYR A 144 -1.94 5.60 -3.80
N LEU A 145 -1.37 6.79 -3.91
CA LEU A 145 -1.57 7.83 -2.90
C LEU A 145 -3.03 8.35 -2.87
N THR A 146 -3.76 8.22 -3.97
CA THR A 146 -5.14 8.75 -4.10
C THR A 146 -6.11 7.77 -4.76
N HIS A 147 -5.74 6.49 -4.86
CA HIS A 147 -6.60 5.45 -5.44
C HIS A 147 -6.62 4.20 -4.54
N ASP A 148 -7.80 3.60 -4.42
CA ASP A 148 -7.99 2.34 -3.71
C ASP A 148 -7.55 1.12 -4.55
N TYR A 149 -7.69 -0.07 -3.96
CA TYR A 149 -7.36 -1.33 -4.62
C TYR A 149 -8.22 -1.64 -5.86
N THR A 150 -9.34 -0.91 -6.07
CA THR A 150 -10.17 -1.00 -7.28
C THR A 150 -9.84 0.09 -8.30
N ASN A 151 -8.72 0.82 -8.13
CA ASN A 151 -8.27 1.95 -8.93
C ASN A 151 -9.25 3.13 -8.97
N ARG A 152 -10.18 3.23 -8.03
CA ARG A 152 -11.05 4.39 -7.86
C ARG A 152 -10.41 5.41 -6.95
N TYR A 153 -10.74 6.68 -7.17
CA TYR A 153 -10.28 7.74 -6.31
C TYR A 153 -10.69 7.52 -4.85
N ASP A 154 -9.72 7.55 -3.96
CA ASP A 154 -9.91 7.44 -2.51
C ASP A 154 -8.84 8.29 -1.80
N VAL A 155 -9.27 9.19 -0.93
CA VAL A 155 -8.37 10.11 -0.20
C VAL A 155 -7.42 9.40 0.76
N TYR A 156 -7.74 8.15 1.13
CA TYR A 156 -6.90 7.31 1.98
C TYR A 156 -5.88 6.49 1.18
N GLY A 157 -6.04 6.40 -0.14
CA GLY A 157 -5.18 5.62 -1.01
C GLY A 157 -5.17 4.12 -0.69
N SER A 158 -4.08 3.46 -1.03
CA SER A 158 -3.81 2.05 -0.71
C SER A 158 -2.42 1.88 -0.12
N LEU A 159 -2.11 0.69 0.42
CA LEU A 159 -0.73 0.27 0.59
C LEU A 159 -0.15 -0.10 -0.76
N PHE A 160 1.09 0.29 -1.03
CA PHE A 160 1.73 -0.04 -2.30
C PHE A 160 3.24 -0.19 -2.19
N LEU A 161 3.78 -1.12 -2.99
CA LEU A 161 5.21 -1.30 -3.18
C LEU A 161 5.77 -0.14 -4.00
N ASP A 162 6.98 0.31 -3.69
CA ASP A 162 7.71 1.30 -4.48
C ASP A 162 7.78 0.88 -5.95
N GLY A 163 7.24 1.71 -6.84
CA GLY A 163 7.12 1.42 -8.27
C GLY A 163 8.45 1.33 -9.01
N ASP A 164 9.54 1.82 -8.42
CA ASP A 164 10.90 1.72 -8.96
C ASP A 164 11.63 0.45 -8.48
N GLN A 165 10.96 -0.41 -7.68
CA GLN A 165 11.51 -1.66 -7.17
C GLN A 165 10.88 -2.87 -7.84
N GLU A 166 11.62 -3.98 -7.87
CA GLU A 166 11.10 -5.27 -8.32
C GLU A 166 10.39 -6.01 -7.19
N ILE A 167 9.31 -6.73 -7.52
CA ILE A 167 8.62 -7.62 -6.58
C ILE A 167 9.58 -8.75 -6.21
N GLY A 168 9.80 -8.95 -4.89
CA GLY A 168 10.75 -9.94 -4.39
C GLY A 168 12.19 -9.42 -4.25
N ALA A 169 12.43 -8.11 -4.48
CA ALA A 169 13.72 -7.49 -4.21
C ALA A 169 14.16 -7.71 -2.75
N GLN A 170 15.46 -7.75 -2.54
CA GLN A 170 16.06 -8.01 -1.21
C GLN A 170 15.66 -6.95 -0.16
N ASN A 171 15.39 -5.72 -0.58
CA ASN A 171 14.67 -4.71 0.20
C ASN A 171 13.45 -4.22 -0.60
N MET A 172 12.25 -4.46 -0.07
CA MET A 172 11.01 -3.93 -0.62
C MET A 172 10.49 -2.81 0.27
N THR A 173 10.18 -1.66 -0.32
CA THR A 173 9.62 -0.52 0.40
C THR A 173 8.12 -0.43 0.17
N ILE A 174 7.35 -0.53 1.24
CA ILE A 174 5.90 -0.42 1.21
C ILE A 174 5.48 0.93 1.77
N TYR A 175 4.69 1.65 1.00
CA TYR A 175 4.13 2.94 1.38
C TYR A 175 2.69 2.81 1.83
N GLY A 176 2.29 3.68 2.73
CA GLY A 176 0.90 3.84 3.15
C GLY A 176 0.68 5.20 3.81
N HIS A 177 -0.49 5.76 3.63
CA HIS A 177 -0.84 7.02 4.26
C HIS A 177 -0.91 6.93 5.78
N ASN A 178 -0.44 8.00 6.43
CA ASN A 178 -0.85 8.35 7.77
C ASN A 178 -1.94 9.43 7.68
N ASN A 179 -3.19 9.03 7.84
CA ASN A 179 -4.32 9.95 7.72
C ASN A 179 -4.49 10.86 8.94
N ASN A 180 -3.67 10.68 9.97
CA ASN A 180 -3.68 11.47 11.22
C ASN A 180 -5.08 11.63 11.84
N ASN A 181 -6.00 10.71 11.57
CA ASN A 181 -7.36 10.72 12.07
C ASN A 181 -7.43 9.93 13.37
N THR A 182 -7.89 10.56 14.45
CA THR A 182 -8.03 9.92 15.77
C THR A 182 -9.22 8.96 15.83
N TYR A 183 -10.22 9.17 15.01
CA TYR A 183 -11.46 8.39 15.03
C TYR A 183 -11.45 7.24 14.01
N TYR A 184 -10.70 7.40 12.92
CA TYR A 184 -10.60 6.40 11.90
C TYR A 184 -9.14 6.20 11.51
N LYS A 185 -8.57 5.07 11.97
CA LYS A 185 -7.22 4.67 11.65
C LYS A 185 -7.26 3.76 10.44
N SER A 186 -6.59 4.14 9.38
CA SER A 186 -6.48 3.33 8.17
C SER A 186 -5.06 3.39 7.61
N MET A 187 -4.76 2.52 6.69
CA MET A 187 -3.47 2.39 6.04
C MET A 187 -2.33 2.32 7.09
N PHE A 188 -1.33 3.18 7.01
CA PHE A 188 -0.18 3.21 7.92
C PHE A 188 -0.30 4.25 9.04
N THR A 189 -1.52 4.65 9.40
CA THR A 189 -1.73 5.58 10.53
C THR A 189 -1.08 5.05 11.82
N GLU A 190 -1.20 3.75 12.10
CA GLU A 190 -0.60 3.15 13.31
C GLU A 190 0.88 2.82 13.13
N VAL A 191 1.37 2.61 11.91
CA VAL A 191 2.81 2.42 11.62
C VAL A 191 3.63 3.63 12.06
N ALA A 192 3.06 4.83 11.99
CA ALA A 192 3.72 6.03 12.52
C ALA A 192 4.07 5.93 14.02
N ASN A 193 3.45 5.02 14.78
CA ASN A 193 3.71 4.84 16.21
C ASN A 193 4.94 3.98 16.50
N TYR A 194 5.54 3.31 15.53
CA TYR A 194 6.79 2.58 15.73
C TYR A 194 7.97 3.47 16.18
N GLN A 195 7.85 4.78 16.03
CA GLN A 195 8.79 5.73 16.63
C GLN A 195 8.80 5.71 18.17
N TYR A 196 7.83 5.05 18.81
CA TYR A 196 7.70 4.93 20.26
C TYR A 196 7.97 3.50 20.72
N SER A 197 8.89 3.32 21.66
CA SER A 197 9.35 2.01 22.14
C SER A 197 8.20 1.11 22.65
N ASN A 198 7.18 1.69 23.27
CA ASN A 198 6.03 0.90 23.76
C ASN A 198 5.26 0.26 22.60
N PHE A 199 5.01 1.00 21.52
CA PHE A 199 4.33 0.45 20.35
C PHE A 199 5.21 -0.57 19.64
N PHE A 200 6.47 -0.26 19.43
CA PHE A 200 7.48 -1.13 18.84
C PHE A 200 7.54 -2.50 19.54
N ASN A 201 7.64 -2.52 20.87
CA ASN A 201 7.75 -3.75 21.64
C ASN A 201 6.45 -4.59 21.65
N ASN A 202 5.29 -3.95 21.48
CA ASN A 202 3.99 -4.64 21.49
C ASN A 202 3.55 -5.15 20.11
N HIS A 203 4.20 -4.72 19.02
CA HIS A 203 3.86 -5.11 17.65
C HIS A 203 5.13 -5.58 16.90
N PRO A 204 5.77 -6.69 17.33
CA PRO A 204 7.06 -7.09 16.80
C PRO A 204 6.99 -7.78 15.43
N THR A 205 5.80 -8.11 14.94
CA THR A 205 5.63 -8.95 13.75
C THR A 205 4.82 -8.23 12.68
N VAL A 206 5.25 -8.38 11.43
CA VAL A 206 4.55 -8.00 10.20
C VAL A 206 4.42 -9.25 9.34
N TYR A 207 3.21 -9.51 8.85
CA TYR A 207 2.99 -10.50 7.80
C TYR A 207 2.85 -9.79 6.47
N PHE A 208 3.58 -10.26 5.47
CA PHE A 208 3.44 -9.79 4.10
C PHE A 208 3.42 -10.98 3.15
N ASP A 209 2.23 -11.29 2.66
CA ASP A 209 1.98 -12.38 1.74
C ASP A 209 2.12 -11.86 0.32
N ILE A 210 3.02 -12.44 -0.47
CA ILE A 210 3.22 -12.14 -1.90
C ILE A 210 2.81 -13.36 -2.69
N GLY A 211 1.80 -13.23 -3.53
CA GLY A 211 1.19 -14.39 -4.14
C GLY A 211 0.62 -15.32 -3.07
N ASP A 212 0.85 -16.62 -3.20
CA ASP A 212 0.39 -17.64 -2.25
C ASP A 212 1.37 -17.88 -1.09
N ASP A 213 2.50 -17.17 -1.06
CA ASP A 213 3.56 -17.34 -0.06
C ASP A 213 3.33 -16.39 1.12
N SER A 214 2.98 -16.93 2.28
CA SER A 214 2.90 -16.18 3.54
C SER A 214 4.29 -16.00 4.13
N THR A 215 4.69 -14.77 4.39
CA THR A 215 6.01 -14.44 4.91
C THR A 215 5.88 -13.61 6.19
N GLU A 216 6.57 -14.09 7.23
CA GLU A 216 6.72 -13.38 8.50
C GLU A 216 7.98 -12.51 8.48
N TYR A 217 7.84 -11.29 8.97
CA TYR A 217 8.93 -10.34 9.18
C TYR A 217 8.95 -9.89 10.63
N GLU A 218 10.12 -9.89 11.23
CA GLU A 218 10.34 -9.30 12.55
C GLU A 218 10.65 -7.80 12.43
N VAL A 219 9.97 -6.97 13.19
CA VAL A 219 10.28 -5.55 13.28
C VAL A 219 11.57 -5.35 14.09
N VAL A 220 12.64 -4.93 13.42
CA VAL A 220 13.97 -4.82 14.02
C VAL A 220 14.40 -3.38 14.30
N GLY A 221 13.77 -2.39 13.68
CA GLY A 221 14.11 -1.00 13.93
C GLY A 221 13.12 0.01 13.36
N ALA A 222 13.14 1.23 13.91
CA ALA A 222 12.37 2.37 13.40
C ALA A 222 13.18 3.65 13.49
N ILE A 223 13.10 4.47 12.45
CA ILE A 223 13.81 5.73 12.33
C ILE A 223 12.90 6.81 11.74
N ILE A 224 13.13 8.08 12.12
CA ILE A 224 12.52 9.22 11.45
C ILE A 224 13.52 9.81 10.45
N ILE A 225 13.15 9.83 9.18
CA ILE A 225 13.96 10.34 8.07
C ILE A 225 13.32 11.62 7.53
N ASN A 226 14.11 12.69 7.46
CA ASN A 226 13.69 13.92 6.82
C ASN A 226 14.03 13.88 5.32
N MET A 227 12.99 13.83 4.48
CA MET A 227 13.12 13.69 3.03
C MET A 227 13.84 14.86 2.36
N ASN A 228 13.80 16.05 2.96
CA ASN A 228 14.51 17.22 2.43
C ASN A 228 16.04 17.13 2.65
N LYS A 229 16.47 16.37 3.66
CA LYS A 229 17.90 16.21 3.99
C LYS A 229 18.56 15.05 3.26
N LYS A 230 17.77 14.14 2.67
CA LYS A 230 18.23 12.93 1.94
C LYS A 230 19.34 12.16 2.66
N THR A 231 19.22 12.01 3.99
CA THR A 231 20.29 11.44 4.84
C THR A 231 20.49 9.94 4.56
N TYR A 232 19.42 9.23 4.19
CA TYR A 232 19.45 7.79 3.92
C TYR A 232 18.57 7.48 2.71
N ASN A 233 19.09 6.65 1.82
CA ASN A 233 18.31 6.08 0.72
C ASN A 233 17.72 4.73 1.16
N TYR A 234 16.69 4.74 2.00
CA TYR A 234 16.05 3.52 2.52
C TYR A 234 15.24 2.75 1.44
N THR A 235 15.01 3.37 0.30
CA THR A 235 14.29 2.74 -0.83
C THR A 235 15.21 1.99 -1.78
N ARG A 236 16.50 1.92 -1.50
CA ARG A 236 17.44 1.17 -2.33
C ARG A 236 17.10 -0.32 -2.32
N SER A 237 16.96 -0.95 -3.48
CA SER A 237 16.59 -2.36 -3.65
C SER A 237 17.57 -3.16 -4.49
N ASN A 238 18.43 -2.48 -5.27
CA ASN A 238 19.43 -3.10 -6.11
C ASN A 238 20.81 -3.00 -5.45
N PHE A 239 21.45 -4.15 -5.22
CA PHE A 239 22.72 -4.29 -4.54
C PHE A 239 23.71 -5.00 -5.47
N GLY A 240 24.95 -4.48 -5.49
CA GLY A 240 26.02 -5.03 -6.36
C GLY A 240 26.51 -6.40 -5.90
N ASN A 241 26.43 -6.68 -4.59
CA ASN A 241 26.81 -7.95 -3.96
C ASN A 241 26.25 -8.00 -2.53
N GLY A 242 26.49 -9.10 -1.81
CA GLY A 242 26.02 -9.30 -0.44
C GLY A 242 26.58 -8.30 0.57
N ASP A 243 27.85 -7.93 0.46
CA ASP A 243 28.47 -6.93 1.36
C ASP A 243 27.78 -5.57 1.23
N ASP A 244 27.43 -5.17 0.01
CA ASP A 244 26.73 -3.93 -0.29
C ASP A 244 25.30 -3.90 0.32
N PHE A 245 24.61 -5.03 0.32
CA PHE A 245 23.35 -5.18 1.03
C PHE A 245 23.53 -5.11 2.55
N ILE A 246 24.52 -5.83 3.10
CA ILE A 246 24.82 -5.82 4.53
C ILE A 246 25.16 -4.40 5.00
N ASP A 247 25.99 -3.68 4.27
CA ASP A 247 26.35 -2.29 4.59
C ASP A 247 25.12 -1.37 4.59
N PHE A 248 24.25 -1.52 3.58
CA PHE A 248 23.01 -0.76 3.48
C PHE A 248 22.11 -0.99 4.69
N VAL A 249 21.77 -2.29 4.95
CA VAL A 249 20.80 -2.63 5.99
C VAL A 249 21.34 -2.37 7.40
N THR A 250 22.64 -2.62 7.63
CA THR A 250 23.30 -2.33 8.90
C THR A 250 23.34 -0.82 9.16
N THR A 251 23.67 -0.03 8.14
CA THR A 251 23.66 1.45 8.27
C THR A 251 22.26 1.94 8.63
N LEU A 252 21.21 1.43 7.98
CA LEU A 252 19.84 1.81 8.31
C LEU A 252 19.48 1.42 9.75
N TYR A 253 19.78 0.17 10.13
CA TYR A 253 19.51 -0.36 11.47
C TYR A 253 20.27 0.39 12.56
N ASP A 254 21.55 0.70 12.36
CA ASP A 254 22.38 1.41 13.36
C ASP A 254 21.86 2.81 13.67
N ASN A 255 21.26 3.45 12.68
CA ASN A 255 20.65 4.76 12.81
C ASN A 255 19.19 4.73 13.31
N CYS A 256 18.59 3.56 13.52
CA CYS A 256 17.26 3.46 14.12
C CYS A 256 17.28 4.03 15.55
N SER A 257 16.33 4.91 15.84
CA SER A 257 16.17 5.52 17.18
C SER A 257 15.45 4.59 18.16
N VAL A 258 14.66 3.67 17.63
CA VAL A 258 14.02 2.56 18.36
C VAL A 258 14.43 1.29 17.63
N LYS A 259 15.05 0.34 18.33
CA LYS A 259 15.49 -0.90 17.70
C LYS A 259 15.58 -2.05 18.69
N LYS A 260 15.52 -3.28 18.18
CA LYS A 260 15.78 -4.51 18.89
C LYS A 260 17.29 -4.68 19.01
N ASP A 261 17.80 -5.06 20.17
CA ASP A 261 19.23 -5.30 20.37
C ASP A 261 19.70 -6.61 19.76
N GLY A 262 20.97 -6.63 19.31
CA GLY A 262 21.65 -7.86 18.88
C GLY A 262 21.22 -8.40 17.52
N VAL A 263 20.54 -7.65 16.68
CA VAL A 263 20.20 -8.04 15.32
C VAL A 263 21.44 -7.97 14.43
N THR A 264 21.66 -9.03 13.67
CA THR A 264 22.71 -9.13 12.65
C THR A 264 22.12 -9.42 11.28
N PHE A 265 22.81 -9.04 10.22
CA PHE A 265 22.39 -9.26 8.84
C PHE A 265 23.42 -10.09 8.08
N SER A 266 22.94 -10.89 7.13
CA SER A 266 23.71 -11.69 6.20
C SER A 266 23.32 -11.36 4.75
N GLU A 267 24.14 -11.77 3.81
CA GLU A 267 23.89 -11.55 2.37
C GLU A 267 22.62 -12.23 1.85
N ASN A 268 22.16 -13.28 2.55
CA ASN A 268 20.95 -14.03 2.18
C ASN A 268 19.67 -13.52 2.87
N ASP A 269 19.79 -12.54 3.75
CA ASP A 269 18.62 -11.96 4.39
C ASP A 269 17.83 -11.08 3.42
N SER A 270 16.53 -11.00 3.66
CA SER A 270 15.64 -10.05 2.98
C SER A 270 14.96 -9.17 4.02
N VAL A 271 14.70 -7.95 3.65
CA VAL A 271 14.02 -6.97 4.50
C VAL A 271 12.87 -6.30 3.75
N ILE A 272 11.91 -5.79 4.52
CA ILE A 272 10.96 -4.80 4.03
C ILE A 272 11.10 -3.52 4.84
N THR A 273 10.89 -2.39 4.20
CA THR A 273 10.79 -1.09 4.85
C THR A 273 9.37 -0.54 4.71
N LEU A 274 8.71 -0.26 5.85
CA LEU A 274 7.40 0.37 5.86
C LEU A 274 7.58 1.87 6.00
N SER A 275 7.02 2.66 5.11
CA SER A 275 7.22 4.11 5.08
C SER A 275 5.90 4.87 5.14
N THR A 276 5.79 5.79 6.10
CA THR A 276 4.63 6.66 6.26
C THR A 276 5.02 8.06 6.75
N CYS A 277 4.11 9.03 6.59
CA CYS A 277 4.33 10.37 7.12
C CYS A 277 4.31 10.39 8.65
N THR A 278 5.09 11.30 9.24
CA THR A 278 4.92 11.60 10.66
C THR A 278 3.70 12.50 10.89
N ASN A 279 3.19 12.52 12.13
CA ASN A 279 2.14 13.48 12.52
C ASN A 279 2.68 14.91 12.69
N ARG A 280 3.99 15.14 12.52
CA ARG A 280 4.64 16.42 12.81
C ARG A 280 4.75 17.32 11.58
N ASN A 281 5.12 16.77 10.46
CA ASN A 281 5.22 17.50 9.18
C ASN A 281 5.24 16.52 7.99
N ASN A 282 4.98 17.04 6.80
CA ASN A 282 4.92 16.25 5.57
C ASN A 282 6.29 15.84 5.01
N SER A 283 7.37 16.38 5.54
CA SER A 283 8.73 16.08 5.06
C SER A 283 9.40 14.95 5.84
N ASP A 284 8.87 14.60 7.03
CA ASP A 284 9.43 13.52 7.85
C ASP A 284 8.65 12.23 7.60
N ARG A 285 9.38 11.12 7.47
CA ARG A 285 8.85 9.77 7.36
C ARG A 285 9.25 8.96 8.58
N VAL A 286 8.32 8.19 9.13
CA VAL A 286 8.65 7.04 9.95
C VAL A 286 8.95 5.91 8.98
N VAL A 287 10.15 5.38 9.06
CA VAL A 287 10.60 4.21 8.31
C VAL A 287 10.82 3.07 9.31
N VAL A 288 10.15 1.96 9.10
CA VAL A 288 10.21 0.77 9.95
C VAL A 288 10.95 -0.32 9.18
N LEU A 289 12.06 -0.78 9.74
CA LEU A 289 12.86 -1.87 9.19
C LEU A 289 12.36 -3.20 9.73
N CYS A 290 11.97 -4.11 8.85
CA CYS A 290 11.53 -5.45 9.21
C CYS A 290 12.39 -6.48 8.48
N LYS A 291 12.92 -7.46 9.22
CA LYS A 291 13.76 -8.55 8.72
C LYS A 291 12.91 -9.80 8.52
N LYS A 292 13.07 -10.48 7.40
CA LYS A 292 12.42 -11.78 7.13
C LYS A 292 12.90 -12.81 8.15
N VAL A 293 11.95 -13.59 8.69
CA VAL A 293 12.20 -14.70 9.66
C VAL A 293 12.52 -15.99 8.93
#